data_671defce209560e1a072b82dba165e77
#
_entry.id   671defce209560e1a072b82dba165e77
#
_cell.length_a   1.000
_cell.length_b   1.000
_cell.length_c   1.000
_cell.angle_alpha   90.00
_cell.angle_beta   90.00
_cell.angle_gamma   90.00
#
_symmetry.space_group_name_H-M   'P 1'
#
loop_
_entity.id
_entity.type
_entity.pdbx_description
1 polymer ?
#
loop_
_entity_poly.entity_id
_entity_poly.type
_entity_poly.pdbx_seq_one_letter_code
_entity_poly.pdbx_strand_id
1 'polypeptide(L)'
;MTAQSPLRQALANREIRLAETAWMLGIAAEGAFVVGLLVYAYQVGGIVEVGLASLARTLPAGLLAPFIAGLADRVPRHRLLVAVHTARGAVVAVLALVAALGGGTVPLLALAALEGILASLHRPSNAALLPALARAPEELVASNVVSGAGENIGSLVGPAVAAGLVALFGVKSALIAPAVAFGAAAIAISLVRPAAQPAHQAASRRSGWGRALGGIAALREHPSAAVLAGIGMTQTFVRGAMTVMLVAAAAQLMSLGEEGIGVLQAAMGLGGIAGAVAGATFAGRRRLSGAMLLGLVLWGLPIVVIGLIPNAAVAIVVLTVLGIGNAIFDVGLFSLIQRNVPNRVRGSVFGVSEGIFMLGVALGSLAGPFIVHVAGLQGGLVLIGLLLPILAVVSAPAIRRADLAAIVPERQMRLLRGVAMFQPLPLTVVEQIAGSLEPMAFQADQAVCTEGEPGDRFFIIDTGHAEVEQAGAVLRHLTAGDSFGEIALLRSVPRTATVRAEDALQTFALKQLDFVSAVTGNPNAAIVADGLIQERLSEDVARA
;
A
#
# COMPACT_ATOMS: atom_id res chain seq x y z
N MET A 1 -9.58 34.50 -3.29
CA MET A 1 -9.62 33.31 -4.17
C MET A 1 -9.87 32.11 -3.27
N THR A 2 -10.99 31.42 -3.41
CA THR A 2 -11.31 30.22 -2.61
C THR A 2 -10.28 29.13 -2.94
N ALA A 3 -9.47 28.76 -1.95
CA ALA A 3 -8.50 27.67 -2.10
C ALA A 3 -9.24 26.39 -2.55
N GLN A 4 -8.95 25.91 -3.75
CA GLN A 4 -9.53 24.66 -4.24
C GLN A 4 -9.01 23.51 -3.37
N SER A 5 -9.88 22.57 -3.00
CA SER A 5 -9.45 21.41 -2.20
C SER A 5 -8.32 20.64 -2.93
N PRO A 6 -7.32 20.09 -2.21
CA PRO A 6 -6.20 19.33 -2.82
C PRO A 6 -6.67 18.22 -3.76
N LEU A 7 -7.80 17.59 -3.45
CA LEU A 7 -8.42 16.58 -4.31
C LEU A 7 -8.86 17.17 -5.67
N ARG A 8 -9.45 18.36 -5.67
CA ARG A 8 -9.82 19.05 -6.90
C ARG A 8 -8.59 19.45 -7.73
N GLN A 9 -7.51 19.87 -7.08
CA GLN A 9 -6.25 20.21 -7.75
C GLN A 9 -5.62 18.97 -8.38
N ALA A 10 -5.52 17.84 -7.67
CA ALA A 10 -5.02 16.58 -8.21
C ALA A 10 -5.85 16.10 -9.40
N LEU A 11 -7.17 16.14 -9.32
CA LEU A 11 -8.07 15.76 -10.41
C LEU A 11 -8.08 16.77 -11.57
N ALA A 12 -7.71 18.02 -11.33
CA ALA A 12 -7.51 19.02 -12.38
C ALA A 12 -6.20 18.80 -13.15
N ASN A 13 -5.20 18.17 -12.53
CA ASN A 13 -3.97 17.78 -13.20
C ASN A 13 -4.25 16.65 -14.19
N ARG A 14 -4.15 16.96 -15.50
CA ARG A 14 -4.44 16.02 -16.59
C ARG A 14 -3.57 14.77 -16.51
N GLU A 15 -2.30 14.89 -16.15
CA GLU A 15 -1.35 13.78 -16.13
C GLU A 15 -1.67 12.82 -14.97
N ILE A 16 -2.00 13.33 -13.78
CA ILE A 16 -2.46 12.53 -12.64
C ILE A 16 -3.78 11.84 -13.00
N ARG A 17 -4.75 12.56 -13.56
CA ARG A 17 -6.04 11.99 -13.93
C ARG A 17 -5.90 10.83 -14.94
N LEU A 18 -5.02 10.95 -15.94
CA LEU A 18 -4.74 9.87 -16.89
C LEU A 18 -4.09 8.67 -16.22
N ALA A 19 -3.11 8.90 -15.35
CA ALA A 19 -2.42 7.85 -14.60
C ALA A 19 -3.40 7.10 -13.66
N GLU A 20 -4.24 7.83 -12.92
CA GLU A 20 -5.24 7.24 -12.03
C GLU A 20 -6.36 6.49 -12.77
N THR A 21 -6.76 7.00 -13.94
CA THR A 21 -7.71 6.27 -14.81
C THR A 21 -7.10 4.94 -15.28
N ALA A 22 -5.85 4.95 -15.72
CA ALA A 22 -5.15 3.74 -16.12
C ALA A 22 -4.94 2.78 -14.94
N TRP A 23 -4.66 3.31 -13.75
CA TRP A 23 -4.54 2.54 -12.51
C TRP A 23 -5.85 1.80 -12.20
N MET A 24 -6.97 2.51 -12.13
CA MET A 24 -8.28 1.93 -11.84
C MET A 24 -8.69 0.90 -12.89
N LEU A 25 -8.49 1.20 -14.19
CA LEU A 25 -8.74 0.24 -15.27
C LEU A 25 -7.85 -1.00 -15.15
N GLY A 26 -6.57 -0.83 -14.82
CA GLY A 26 -5.62 -1.92 -14.62
C GLY A 26 -6.01 -2.85 -13.47
N ILE A 27 -6.46 -2.29 -12.33
CA ILE A 27 -6.93 -3.07 -11.17
C ILE A 27 -8.25 -3.78 -11.51
N ALA A 28 -9.19 -3.12 -12.16
CA ALA A 28 -10.45 -3.74 -12.58
C ALA A 28 -10.20 -4.86 -13.61
N ALA A 29 -9.30 -4.63 -14.58
CA ALA A 29 -8.90 -5.66 -15.55
C ALA A 29 -8.25 -6.86 -14.87
N GLU A 30 -7.40 -6.64 -13.87
CA GLU A 30 -6.77 -7.71 -13.08
C GLU A 30 -7.82 -8.54 -12.34
N GLY A 31 -8.77 -7.89 -11.65
CA GLY A 31 -9.86 -8.57 -10.94
C GLY A 31 -10.74 -9.39 -11.89
N ALA A 32 -11.10 -8.82 -13.04
CA ALA A 32 -11.87 -9.53 -14.06
C ALA A 32 -11.10 -10.71 -14.67
N PHE A 33 -9.82 -10.51 -14.96
CA PHE A 33 -8.93 -11.57 -15.47
C PHE A 33 -8.83 -12.75 -14.50
N VAL A 34 -8.63 -12.47 -13.21
CA VAL A 34 -8.53 -13.52 -12.18
C VAL A 34 -9.80 -14.37 -12.15
N VAL A 35 -10.98 -13.76 -12.18
CA VAL A 35 -12.26 -14.51 -12.26
C VAL A 35 -12.31 -15.36 -13.52
N GLY A 36 -12.06 -14.77 -14.70
CA GLY A 36 -12.05 -15.50 -15.97
C GLY A 36 -11.04 -16.64 -16.01
N LEU A 37 -9.83 -16.42 -15.47
CA LEU A 37 -8.79 -17.45 -15.35
C LEU A 37 -9.25 -18.63 -14.49
N LEU A 38 -9.81 -18.36 -13.31
CA LEU A 38 -10.24 -19.39 -12.36
C LEU A 38 -11.41 -20.20 -12.91
N VAL A 39 -12.39 -19.53 -13.55
CA VAL A 39 -13.53 -20.21 -14.20
C VAL A 39 -13.05 -21.08 -15.36
N TYR A 40 -12.17 -20.54 -16.21
CA TYR A 40 -11.64 -21.32 -17.32
C TYR A 40 -10.79 -22.51 -16.83
N ALA A 41 -9.95 -22.33 -15.83
CA ALA A 41 -9.19 -23.41 -15.22
C ALA A 41 -10.12 -24.49 -14.65
N TYR A 42 -11.23 -24.09 -14.01
CA TYR A 42 -12.23 -25.03 -13.49
C TYR A 42 -12.87 -25.87 -14.60
N GLN A 43 -13.18 -25.26 -15.75
CA GLN A 43 -13.70 -25.96 -16.92
C GLN A 43 -12.71 -26.95 -17.55
N VAL A 44 -11.40 -26.62 -17.53
CA VAL A 44 -10.34 -27.45 -18.11
C VAL A 44 -10.06 -28.69 -17.27
N GLY A 45 -9.96 -28.56 -15.94
CA GLY A 45 -9.53 -29.67 -15.09
C GLY A 45 -10.02 -29.59 -13.63
N GLY A 46 -11.14 -28.92 -13.40
CA GLY A 46 -11.76 -28.83 -12.07
C GLY A 46 -10.89 -28.09 -11.06
N ILE A 47 -11.06 -28.45 -9.79
CA ILE A 47 -10.39 -27.79 -8.67
C ILE A 47 -8.85 -27.89 -8.69
N VAL A 48 -8.32 -28.97 -9.24
CA VAL A 48 -6.86 -29.19 -9.37
C VAL A 48 -6.27 -28.15 -10.31
N GLU A 49 -6.92 -27.92 -11.46
CA GLU A 49 -6.47 -26.95 -12.46
C GLU A 49 -6.55 -25.52 -11.95
N VAL A 50 -7.58 -25.19 -11.15
CA VAL A 50 -7.69 -23.89 -10.46
C VAL A 50 -6.50 -23.68 -9.52
N GLY A 51 -6.12 -24.71 -8.75
CA GLY A 51 -4.95 -24.68 -7.88
C GLY A 51 -3.64 -24.46 -8.66
N LEU A 52 -3.45 -25.20 -9.75
CA LEU A 52 -2.28 -25.08 -10.62
C LEU A 52 -2.21 -23.73 -11.33
N ALA A 53 -3.32 -23.20 -11.83
CA ALA A 53 -3.38 -21.89 -12.47
C ALA A 53 -3.03 -20.75 -11.48
N SER A 54 -3.58 -20.81 -10.26
CA SER A 54 -3.25 -19.88 -9.19
C SER A 54 -1.77 -19.96 -8.78
N LEU A 55 -1.23 -21.18 -8.64
CA LEU A 55 0.18 -21.42 -8.36
C LEU A 55 1.06 -20.86 -9.48
N ALA A 56 0.75 -21.21 -10.72
CA ALA A 56 1.51 -20.77 -11.89
C ALA A 56 1.54 -19.24 -12.01
N ARG A 57 0.43 -18.56 -11.68
CA ARG A 57 0.36 -17.10 -11.69
C ARG A 57 1.17 -16.45 -10.56
N THR A 58 1.17 -17.02 -9.35
CA THR A 58 1.72 -16.36 -8.16
C THR A 58 3.16 -16.72 -7.85
N LEU A 59 3.55 -17.99 -7.99
CA LEU A 59 4.88 -18.46 -7.60
C LEU A 59 6.01 -17.84 -8.44
N PRO A 60 5.97 -17.86 -9.80
CA PRO A 60 7.01 -17.22 -10.60
C PRO A 60 7.07 -15.71 -10.38
N ALA A 61 5.94 -15.05 -10.22
CA ALA A 61 5.85 -13.63 -9.93
C ALA A 61 6.57 -13.27 -8.61
N GLY A 62 6.31 -14.03 -7.54
CA GLY A 62 6.95 -13.84 -6.24
C GLY A 62 8.45 -14.08 -6.26
N LEU A 63 8.90 -15.15 -6.94
CA LEU A 63 10.32 -15.49 -7.05
C LEU A 63 11.11 -14.48 -7.90
N LEU A 64 10.50 -13.96 -8.96
CA LEU A 64 11.16 -13.03 -9.88
C LEU A 64 11.02 -11.55 -9.48
N ALA A 65 10.11 -11.20 -8.57
CA ALA A 65 9.85 -9.83 -8.15
C ALA A 65 11.12 -9.03 -7.77
N PRO A 66 12.10 -9.56 -6.99
CA PRO A 66 13.32 -8.82 -6.64
C PRO A 66 14.20 -8.47 -7.83
N PHE A 67 14.20 -9.32 -8.86
CA PHE A 67 15.00 -9.14 -10.09
C PHE A 67 14.35 -8.14 -11.03
N ILE A 68 13.06 -8.28 -11.22
CA ILE A 68 12.23 -7.47 -12.10
C ILE A 68 12.18 -6.02 -11.61
N ALA A 69 12.11 -5.80 -10.28
CA ALA A 69 12.17 -4.47 -9.69
C ALA A 69 13.46 -3.73 -10.06
N GLY A 70 14.62 -4.43 -10.08
CA GLY A 70 15.90 -3.84 -10.49
C GLY A 70 15.97 -3.48 -11.98
N LEU A 71 15.28 -4.22 -12.84
CA LEU A 71 15.15 -3.92 -14.26
C LEU A 71 14.21 -2.72 -14.48
N ALA A 72 13.13 -2.69 -13.74
CA ALA A 72 12.16 -1.59 -13.77
C ALA A 72 12.78 -0.23 -13.42
N ASP A 73 13.83 -0.20 -12.58
CA ASP A 73 14.54 1.03 -12.22
C ASP A 73 15.34 1.67 -13.38
N ARG A 74 15.59 0.91 -14.45
CA ARG A 74 16.37 1.36 -15.61
C ARG A 74 15.53 1.97 -16.73
N VAL A 75 14.21 1.82 -16.69
CA VAL A 75 13.29 2.25 -17.75
C VAL A 75 12.41 3.42 -17.23
N PRO A 76 12.15 4.46 -18.03
CA PRO A 76 11.21 5.51 -17.66
C PRO A 76 9.84 4.92 -17.26
N ARG A 77 9.33 5.28 -16.09
CA ARG A 77 8.16 4.65 -15.43
C ARG A 77 6.92 4.61 -16.32
N HIS A 78 6.62 5.72 -17.02
CA HIS A 78 5.48 5.77 -17.94
C HIS A 78 5.60 4.77 -19.10
N ARG A 79 6.82 4.63 -19.71
CA ARG A 79 7.05 3.66 -20.80
C ARG A 79 6.95 2.23 -20.29
N LEU A 80 7.45 1.96 -19.08
CA LEU A 80 7.33 0.66 -18.46
C LEU A 80 5.85 0.28 -18.24
N LEU A 81 5.03 1.20 -17.73
CA LEU A 81 3.59 0.96 -17.53
C LEU A 81 2.86 0.74 -18.85
N VAL A 82 3.17 1.50 -19.91
CA VAL A 82 2.63 1.25 -21.26
C VAL A 82 2.97 -0.17 -21.71
N ALA A 83 4.25 -0.55 -21.61
CA ALA A 83 4.70 -1.89 -22.01
C ALA A 83 4.02 -2.99 -21.18
N VAL A 84 3.90 -2.81 -19.87
CA VAL A 84 3.25 -3.76 -18.95
C VAL A 84 1.78 -3.94 -19.30
N HIS A 85 1.01 -2.85 -19.45
CA HIS A 85 -0.41 -2.95 -19.80
C HIS A 85 -0.62 -3.55 -21.18
N THR A 86 0.19 -3.16 -22.19
CA THR A 86 0.11 -3.73 -23.53
C THR A 86 0.43 -5.23 -23.51
N ALA A 87 1.51 -5.64 -22.82
CA ALA A 87 1.88 -7.04 -22.71
C ALA A 87 0.82 -7.86 -21.96
N ARG A 88 0.29 -7.34 -20.83
CA ARG A 88 -0.82 -7.99 -20.10
C ARG A 88 -2.06 -8.15 -20.99
N GLY A 89 -2.45 -7.08 -21.69
CA GLY A 89 -3.57 -7.14 -22.64
C GLY A 89 -3.35 -8.19 -23.72
N ALA A 90 -2.17 -8.28 -24.31
CA ALA A 90 -1.82 -9.27 -25.31
C ALA A 90 -1.87 -10.71 -24.75
N VAL A 91 -1.27 -10.93 -23.57
CA VAL A 91 -1.28 -12.26 -22.89
C VAL A 91 -2.71 -12.70 -22.61
N VAL A 92 -3.56 -11.81 -22.10
CA VAL A 92 -4.96 -12.11 -21.80
C VAL A 92 -5.77 -12.33 -23.07
N ALA A 93 -5.51 -11.58 -24.15
CA ALA A 93 -6.14 -11.82 -25.47
C ALA A 93 -5.74 -13.18 -26.05
N VAL A 94 -4.46 -13.57 -25.93
CA VAL A 94 -4.00 -14.90 -26.33
C VAL A 94 -4.68 -15.99 -25.48
N LEU A 95 -4.85 -15.78 -24.17
CA LEU A 95 -5.56 -16.73 -23.31
C LEU A 95 -7.04 -16.85 -23.73
N ALA A 96 -7.68 -15.74 -24.06
CA ALA A 96 -9.05 -15.74 -24.58
C ALA A 96 -9.17 -16.55 -25.89
N LEU A 97 -8.18 -16.40 -26.79
CA LEU A 97 -8.10 -17.19 -28.02
C LEU A 97 -7.87 -18.68 -27.74
N VAL A 98 -6.96 -19.01 -26.81
CA VAL A 98 -6.72 -20.40 -26.37
C VAL A 98 -8.00 -20.99 -25.80
N ALA A 99 -8.74 -20.27 -24.97
CA ALA A 99 -10.03 -20.71 -24.44
C ALA A 99 -11.08 -20.89 -25.56
N ALA A 100 -11.08 -20.01 -26.56
CA ALA A 100 -11.99 -20.12 -27.70
C ALA A 100 -11.73 -21.36 -28.57
N LEU A 101 -10.47 -21.76 -28.68
CA LEU A 101 -10.03 -22.93 -29.44
C LEU A 101 -10.05 -24.23 -28.64
N GLY A 102 -10.50 -24.21 -27.37
CA GLY A 102 -10.53 -25.38 -26.49
C GLY A 102 -9.16 -25.82 -26.02
N GLY A 103 -8.24 -24.87 -25.82
CA GLY A 103 -6.88 -25.16 -25.35
C GLY A 103 -6.87 -25.77 -23.94
N GLY A 104 -5.88 -26.62 -23.68
CA GLY A 104 -5.77 -27.37 -22.41
C GLY A 104 -4.87 -26.69 -21.37
N THR A 105 -4.46 -27.51 -20.38
CA THR A 105 -3.65 -27.14 -19.22
C THR A 105 -2.37 -26.35 -19.55
N VAL A 106 -1.54 -26.83 -20.48
CA VAL A 106 -0.20 -26.25 -20.71
C VAL A 106 -0.23 -24.78 -21.12
N PRO A 107 -0.98 -24.36 -22.16
CA PRO A 107 -1.05 -22.95 -22.53
C PRO A 107 -1.73 -22.10 -21.45
N LEU A 108 -2.72 -22.63 -20.72
CA LEU A 108 -3.36 -21.97 -19.59
C LEU A 108 -2.32 -21.58 -18.52
N LEU A 109 -1.54 -22.58 -18.05
CA LEU A 109 -0.55 -22.36 -16.98
C LEU A 109 0.59 -21.45 -17.44
N ALA A 110 1.07 -21.60 -18.68
CA ALA A 110 2.14 -20.75 -19.23
C ALA A 110 1.71 -19.28 -19.32
N LEU A 111 0.49 -19.01 -19.80
CA LEU A 111 -0.04 -17.65 -19.93
C LEU A 111 -0.38 -17.05 -18.56
N ALA A 112 -0.89 -17.86 -17.61
CA ALA A 112 -1.12 -17.43 -16.23
C ALA A 112 0.19 -17.02 -15.55
N ALA A 113 1.28 -17.80 -15.74
CA ALA A 113 2.60 -17.48 -15.20
C ALA A 113 3.16 -16.18 -15.79
N LEU A 114 3.05 -16.00 -17.10
CA LEU A 114 3.52 -14.80 -17.78
C LEU A 114 2.73 -13.56 -17.33
N GLU A 115 1.40 -13.67 -17.22
CA GLU A 115 0.55 -12.59 -16.72
C GLU A 115 0.91 -12.21 -15.28
N GLY A 116 1.11 -13.19 -14.40
CA GLY A 116 1.49 -12.96 -13.01
C GLY A 116 2.84 -12.23 -12.88
N ILE A 117 3.84 -12.61 -13.69
CA ILE A 117 5.13 -11.91 -13.75
C ILE A 117 4.94 -10.46 -14.18
N LEU A 118 4.15 -10.18 -15.21
CA LEU A 118 3.86 -8.83 -15.68
C LEU A 118 3.06 -8.03 -14.65
N ALA A 119 2.10 -8.66 -13.96
CA ALA A 119 1.29 -8.04 -12.91
C ALA A 119 2.15 -7.52 -11.75
N SER A 120 3.24 -8.23 -11.40
CA SER A 120 4.14 -7.83 -10.31
C SER A 120 4.83 -6.46 -10.54
N LEU A 121 4.90 -6.01 -11.80
CA LEU A 121 5.47 -4.70 -12.17
C LEU A 121 4.48 -3.54 -12.02
N HIS A 122 3.17 -3.80 -12.00
CA HIS A 122 2.15 -2.77 -12.11
C HIS A 122 2.16 -1.82 -10.90
N ARG A 123 1.97 -2.36 -9.68
CA ARG A 123 1.89 -1.58 -8.44
C ARG A 123 3.16 -0.75 -8.15
N PRO A 124 4.38 -1.32 -8.20
CA PRO A 124 5.60 -0.55 -7.93
C PRO A 124 5.84 0.55 -8.97
N SER A 125 5.50 0.28 -10.24
CA SER A 125 5.69 1.27 -11.32
C SER A 125 4.73 2.43 -11.21
N ASN A 126 3.46 2.19 -10.83
CA ASN A 126 2.49 3.26 -10.60
C ASN A 126 2.88 4.12 -9.39
N ALA A 127 3.23 3.50 -8.26
CA ALA A 127 3.68 4.21 -7.06
C ALA A 127 4.91 5.09 -7.33
N ALA A 128 5.81 4.66 -8.23
CA ALA A 128 6.99 5.43 -8.61
C ALA A 128 6.70 6.50 -9.68
N LEU A 129 5.58 6.42 -10.42
CA LEU A 129 5.20 7.40 -11.42
C LEU A 129 4.53 8.64 -10.80
N LEU A 130 3.66 8.47 -9.81
CA LEU A 130 2.86 9.55 -9.24
C LEU A 130 3.68 10.74 -8.71
N PRO A 131 4.80 10.55 -7.97
CA PRO A 131 5.65 11.67 -7.55
C PRO A 131 6.22 12.48 -8.72
N ALA A 132 6.38 11.84 -9.90
CA ALA A 132 6.90 12.48 -11.11
C ALA A 132 5.86 13.33 -11.85
N LEU A 133 4.58 13.13 -11.56
CA LEU A 133 3.46 13.84 -12.18
C LEU A 133 2.91 14.96 -11.31
N ALA A 134 3.10 14.87 -10.00
CA ALA A 134 2.65 15.87 -9.05
C ALA A 134 3.47 17.16 -9.20
N ARG A 135 2.78 18.30 -9.32
CA ARG A 135 3.36 19.65 -9.42
C ARG A 135 3.59 20.27 -8.07
N ALA A 136 2.87 19.77 -7.06
CA ALA A 136 2.95 20.20 -5.68
C ALA A 136 2.79 18.97 -4.75
N PRO A 137 3.35 19.00 -3.54
CA PRO A 137 3.22 17.91 -2.58
C PRO A 137 1.77 17.54 -2.25
N GLU A 138 0.87 18.53 -2.24
CA GLU A 138 -0.57 18.36 -2.00
C GLU A 138 -1.23 17.50 -3.09
N GLU A 139 -0.82 17.70 -4.35
CA GLU A 139 -1.29 16.86 -5.47
C GLU A 139 -0.87 15.41 -5.29
N LEU A 140 0.34 15.16 -4.79
CA LEU A 140 0.83 13.80 -4.53
C LEU A 140 0.04 13.11 -3.43
N VAL A 141 -0.24 13.80 -2.32
CA VAL A 141 -1.05 13.25 -1.22
C VAL A 141 -2.47 12.96 -1.70
N ALA A 142 -3.07 13.90 -2.43
CA ALA A 142 -4.40 13.72 -2.98
C ALA A 142 -4.45 12.58 -4.02
N SER A 143 -3.43 12.43 -4.88
CA SER A 143 -3.36 11.32 -5.83
C SER A 143 -3.26 9.97 -5.12
N ASN A 144 -2.50 9.83 -4.04
CA ASN A 144 -2.45 8.60 -3.26
C ASN A 144 -3.83 8.21 -2.68
N VAL A 145 -4.64 9.19 -2.27
CA VAL A 145 -6.03 8.94 -1.83
C VAL A 145 -6.89 8.46 -3.00
N VAL A 146 -6.74 9.09 -4.19
CA VAL A 146 -7.44 8.67 -5.41
C VAL A 146 -7.02 7.26 -5.84
N SER A 147 -5.72 6.95 -5.80
CA SER A 147 -5.20 5.61 -6.09
C SER A 147 -5.81 4.54 -5.18
N GLY A 148 -5.85 4.80 -3.87
CA GLY A 148 -6.47 3.88 -2.90
C GLY A 148 -7.96 3.67 -3.14
N ALA A 149 -8.69 4.74 -3.43
CA ALA A 149 -10.11 4.67 -3.81
C ALA A 149 -10.30 3.90 -5.13
N GLY A 150 -9.47 4.19 -6.14
CA GLY A 150 -9.45 3.51 -7.43
C GLY A 150 -9.15 2.02 -7.31
N GLU A 151 -8.23 1.63 -6.44
CA GLU A 151 -7.92 0.24 -6.12
C GLU A 151 -9.14 -0.50 -5.53
N ASN A 152 -9.80 0.10 -4.54
CA ASN A 152 -10.99 -0.50 -3.93
C ASN A 152 -12.13 -0.63 -4.93
N ILE A 153 -12.40 0.42 -5.72
CA ILE A 153 -13.43 0.41 -6.77
C ILE A 153 -13.09 -0.64 -7.84
N GLY A 154 -11.85 -0.67 -8.33
CA GLY A 154 -11.40 -1.64 -9.33
C GLY A 154 -11.52 -3.08 -8.85
N SER A 155 -11.17 -3.34 -7.58
CA SER A 155 -11.27 -4.66 -6.95
C SER A 155 -12.73 -5.13 -6.77
N LEU A 156 -13.69 -4.23 -6.69
CA LEU A 156 -15.11 -4.54 -6.68
C LEU A 156 -15.64 -4.71 -8.11
N VAL A 157 -15.38 -3.73 -8.97
CA VAL A 157 -15.98 -3.65 -10.32
C VAL A 157 -15.45 -4.75 -11.23
N GLY A 158 -14.15 -5.07 -11.17
CA GLY A 158 -13.53 -6.10 -12.01
C GLY A 158 -14.20 -7.46 -11.90
N PRO A 159 -14.22 -8.08 -10.72
CA PRO A 159 -14.92 -9.35 -10.51
C PRO A 159 -16.43 -9.31 -10.82
N ALA A 160 -17.10 -8.19 -10.47
CA ALA A 160 -18.54 -8.04 -10.76
C ALA A 160 -18.83 -8.02 -12.27
N VAL A 161 -18.02 -7.27 -13.04
CA VAL A 161 -18.13 -7.24 -14.51
C VAL A 161 -17.84 -8.63 -15.10
N ALA A 162 -16.80 -9.32 -14.60
CA ALA A 162 -16.50 -10.67 -15.06
C ALA A 162 -17.64 -11.64 -14.77
N ALA A 163 -18.25 -11.58 -13.57
CA ALA A 163 -19.43 -12.39 -13.24
C ALA A 163 -20.59 -12.17 -14.23
N GLY A 164 -20.92 -10.90 -14.47
CA GLY A 164 -21.99 -10.56 -15.44
C GLY A 164 -21.69 -11.05 -16.86
N LEU A 165 -20.44 -10.94 -17.30
CA LEU A 165 -20.02 -11.41 -18.62
C LEU A 165 -20.04 -12.93 -18.73
N VAL A 166 -19.60 -13.65 -17.68
CA VAL A 166 -19.70 -15.12 -17.63
C VAL A 166 -21.16 -15.55 -17.71
N ALA A 167 -22.03 -14.93 -16.91
CA ALA A 167 -23.48 -15.26 -16.88
C ALA A 167 -24.18 -15.03 -18.23
N LEU A 168 -23.86 -13.92 -18.90
CA LEU A 168 -24.55 -13.53 -20.13
C LEU A 168 -23.95 -14.13 -21.41
N PHE A 169 -22.64 -14.29 -21.45
CA PHE A 169 -21.90 -14.60 -22.68
C PHE A 169 -20.87 -15.73 -22.52
N GLY A 170 -20.79 -16.33 -21.32
CA GLY A 170 -19.83 -17.39 -20.98
C GLY A 170 -18.42 -16.90 -20.68
N VAL A 171 -17.54 -17.82 -20.24
CA VAL A 171 -16.18 -17.53 -19.74
C VAL A 171 -15.28 -16.83 -20.75
N LYS A 172 -15.47 -17.09 -22.05
CA LYS A 172 -14.65 -16.49 -23.12
C LYS A 172 -14.76 -14.96 -23.13
N SER A 173 -15.96 -14.44 -22.89
CA SER A 173 -16.20 -12.98 -22.81
C SER A 173 -15.55 -12.36 -21.58
N ALA A 174 -15.51 -13.07 -20.45
CA ALA A 174 -14.85 -12.62 -19.24
C ALA A 174 -13.30 -12.53 -19.39
N LEU A 175 -12.71 -13.20 -20.38
CA LEU A 175 -11.31 -13.06 -20.74
C LEU A 175 -11.05 -11.95 -21.78
N ILE A 176 -12.03 -11.62 -22.63
CA ILE A 176 -11.89 -10.53 -23.62
C ILE A 176 -11.95 -9.16 -22.95
N ALA A 177 -12.87 -8.95 -22.01
CA ALA A 177 -13.06 -7.68 -21.36
C ALA A 177 -11.79 -7.14 -20.64
N PRO A 178 -11.07 -7.93 -19.83
CA PRO A 178 -9.82 -7.47 -19.24
C PRO A 178 -8.73 -7.17 -20.27
N ALA A 179 -8.68 -7.89 -21.41
CA ALA A 179 -7.74 -7.56 -22.49
C ALA A 179 -8.02 -6.16 -23.07
N VAL A 180 -9.29 -5.82 -23.30
CA VAL A 180 -9.70 -4.48 -23.75
C VAL A 180 -9.39 -3.42 -22.69
N ALA A 181 -9.67 -3.70 -21.41
CA ALA A 181 -9.41 -2.77 -20.32
C ALA A 181 -7.92 -2.50 -20.13
N PHE A 182 -7.05 -3.51 -20.25
CA PHE A 182 -5.59 -3.31 -20.27
C PHE A 182 -5.15 -2.48 -21.48
N GLY A 183 -5.73 -2.69 -22.65
CA GLY A 183 -5.51 -1.86 -23.84
C GLY A 183 -5.88 -0.39 -23.58
N ALA A 184 -7.04 -0.14 -23.00
CA ALA A 184 -7.47 1.20 -22.62
C ALA A 184 -6.53 1.84 -21.57
N ALA A 185 -6.07 1.07 -20.59
CA ALA A 185 -5.08 1.52 -19.61
C ALA A 185 -3.74 1.87 -20.28
N ALA A 186 -3.27 1.06 -21.23
CA ALA A 186 -2.07 1.34 -22.01
C ALA A 186 -2.19 2.64 -22.80
N ILE A 187 -3.35 2.87 -23.44
CA ILE A 187 -3.63 4.12 -24.17
C ILE A 187 -3.63 5.31 -23.20
N ALA A 188 -4.32 5.21 -22.05
CA ALA A 188 -4.37 6.29 -21.07
C ALA A 188 -2.97 6.68 -20.57
N ILE A 189 -2.11 5.70 -20.23
CA ILE A 189 -0.72 5.96 -19.81
C ILE A 189 0.14 6.50 -20.96
N SER A 190 -0.09 6.08 -22.21
CA SER A 190 0.69 6.58 -23.36
C SER A 190 0.46 8.08 -23.63
N LEU A 191 -0.68 8.60 -23.19
CA LEU A 191 -1.03 10.02 -23.27
C LEU A 191 -0.42 10.86 -22.14
N VAL A 192 0.15 10.22 -21.10
CA VAL A 192 0.84 10.91 -20.00
C VAL A 192 2.17 11.46 -20.49
N ARG A 193 2.41 12.73 -20.22
CA ARG A 193 3.65 13.46 -20.57
C ARG A 193 4.35 13.91 -19.28
N PRO A 194 5.20 13.06 -18.68
CA PRO A 194 5.96 13.47 -17.50
C PRO A 194 6.85 14.67 -17.86
N ALA A 195 6.92 15.67 -16.97
CA ALA A 195 7.92 16.72 -17.11
C ALA A 195 9.33 16.09 -17.12
N ALA A 196 10.24 16.66 -17.91
CA ALA A 196 11.62 16.20 -17.98
C ALA A 196 12.23 16.30 -16.58
N GLN A 197 12.42 15.17 -15.92
CA GLN A 197 13.11 15.13 -14.63
C GLN A 197 14.61 15.08 -14.88
N PRO A 198 15.42 15.87 -14.13
CA PRO A 198 16.85 15.62 -14.06
C PRO A 198 17.04 14.16 -13.61
N ALA A 199 17.98 13.46 -14.26
CA ALA A 199 18.27 12.07 -14.01
C ALA A 199 18.36 11.83 -12.49
N HIS A 200 17.39 11.10 -11.94
CA HIS A 200 17.35 10.80 -10.51
C HIS A 200 18.66 10.14 -10.13
N GLN A 201 19.29 10.69 -9.09
CA GLN A 201 20.47 10.12 -8.45
C GLN A 201 20.18 8.64 -8.19
N ALA A 202 21.08 7.82 -8.70
CA ALA A 202 20.99 6.37 -8.72
C ALA A 202 20.45 5.81 -7.39
N ALA A 203 19.20 5.33 -7.41
CA ALA A 203 18.67 4.49 -6.36
C ALA A 203 19.69 3.39 -6.08
N SER A 204 20.00 3.18 -4.81
CA SER A 204 21.12 2.39 -4.29
C SER A 204 21.52 1.22 -5.21
N ARG A 205 22.81 1.15 -5.59
CA ARG A 205 23.45 0.12 -6.44
C ARG A 205 23.34 -1.33 -5.90
N ARG A 206 22.51 -1.59 -4.88
CA ARG A 206 22.33 -2.95 -4.38
C ARG A 206 21.49 -3.75 -5.36
N SER A 207 22.04 -4.89 -5.81
CA SER A 207 21.35 -5.86 -6.67
C SER A 207 20.04 -6.34 -6.02
N GLY A 208 19.07 -6.84 -6.79
CA GLY A 208 17.83 -7.41 -6.27
C GLY A 208 18.09 -8.46 -5.18
N TRP A 209 19.09 -9.33 -5.36
CA TRP A 209 19.57 -10.28 -4.36
C TRP A 209 20.10 -9.61 -3.09
N GLY A 210 20.89 -8.56 -3.21
CA GLY A 210 21.41 -7.84 -2.05
C GLY A 210 20.31 -7.17 -1.21
N ARG A 211 19.21 -6.75 -1.84
CA ARG A 211 18.03 -6.22 -1.13
C ARG A 211 17.23 -7.34 -0.46
N ALA A 212 17.02 -8.47 -1.14
CA ALA A 212 16.32 -9.61 -0.57
C ALA A 212 17.09 -10.22 0.62
N LEU A 213 18.40 -10.45 0.46
CA LEU A 213 19.25 -10.95 1.55
C LEU A 213 19.31 -9.97 2.72
N GLY A 214 19.38 -8.66 2.44
CA GLY A 214 19.31 -7.62 3.48
C GLY A 214 17.97 -7.62 4.23
N GLY A 215 16.85 -7.88 3.55
CA GLY A 215 15.54 -8.00 4.18
C GLY A 215 15.41 -9.26 5.05
N ILE A 216 15.94 -10.40 4.59
CA ILE A 216 15.98 -11.65 5.37
C ILE A 216 16.85 -11.47 6.62
N ALA A 217 18.04 -10.85 6.47
CA ALA A 217 18.89 -10.54 7.60
C ALA A 217 18.18 -9.62 8.62
N ALA A 218 17.52 -8.57 8.13
CA ALA A 218 16.76 -7.65 8.98
C ALA A 218 15.59 -8.35 9.69
N LEU A 219 14.87 -9.29 9.05
CA LEU A 219 13.84 -10.10 9.73
C LEU A 219 14.42 -10.98 10.84
N ARG A 220 15.65 -11.51 10.66
CA ARG A 220 16.33 -12.28 11.71
C ARG A 220 16.74 -11.40 12.89
N GLU A 221 17.13 -10.16 12.63
CA GLU A 221 17.48 -9.18 13.66
C GLU A 221 16.25 -8.62 14.40
N HIS A 222 15.05 -8.69 13.78
CA HIS A 222 13.78 -8.20 14.33
C HIS A 222 12.74 -9.30 14.48
N PRO A 223 12.82 -10.14 15.55
CA PRO A 223 11.95 -11.32 15.74
C PRO A 223 10.45 -10.99 15.73
N SER A 224 10.06 -9.83 16.28
CA SER A 224 8.66 -9.38 16.24
C SER A 224 8.14 -9.23 14.82
N ALA A 225 8.92 -8.62 13.92
CA ALA A 225 8.56 -8.46 12.51
C ALA A 225 8.52 -9.82 11.79
N ALA A 226 9.42 -10.75 12.12
CA ALA A 226 9.43 -12.09 11.56
C ALA A 226 8.17 -12.88 11.95
N VAL A 227 7.74 -12.81 13.21
CA VAL A 227 6.49 -13.43 13.68
C VAL A 227 5.28 -12.84 12.95
N LEU A 228 5.22 -11.51 12.82
CA LEU A 228 4.16 -10.83 12.09
C LEU A 228 4.12 -11.25 10.60
N ALA A 229 5.28 -11.36 9.96
CA ALA A 229 5.38 -11.87 8.59
C ALA A 229 4.91 -13.33 8.46
N GLY A 230 5.22 -14.18 9.45
CA GLY A 230 4.73 -15.56 9.53
C GLY A 230 3.20 -15.65 9.68
N ILE A 231 2.60 -14.78 10.48
CA ILE A 231 1.14 -14.68 10.61
C ILE A 231 0.52 -14.24 9.28
N GLY A 232 1.09 -13.23 8.61
CA GLY A 232 0.66 -12.80 7.28
C GLY A 232 0.79 -13.92 6.23
N MET A 233 1.87 -14.73 6.27
CA MET A 233 2.04 -15.90 5.42
C MET A 233 0.91 -16.93 5.64
N THR A 234 0.55 -17.20 6.89
CA THR A 234 -0.54 -18.13 7.19
C THR A 234 -1.89 -17.61 6.71
N GLN A 235 -2.15 -16.30 6.89
CA GLN A 235 -3.37 -15.67 6.35
C GLN A 235 -3.42 -15.77 4.83
N THR A 236 -2.32 -15.48 4.14
CA THR A 236 -2.27 -15.58 2.67
C THR A 236 -2.32 -17.02 2.17
N PHE A 237 -1.82 -17.99 2.94
CA PHE A 237 -2.04 -19.42 2.67
C PHE A 237 -3.53 -19.77 2.70
N VAL A 238 -4.26 -19.35 3.72
CA VAL A 238 -5.72 -19.55 3.81
C VAL A 238 -6.43 -18.85 2.64
N ARG A 239 -6.00 -17.65 2.26
CA ARG A 239 -6.51 -16.93 1.09
C ARG A 239 -6.34 -17.74 -0.19
N GLY A 240 -5.15 -18.31 -0.44
CA GLY A 240 -4.88 -19.13 -1.62
C GLY A 240 -5.75 -20.38 -1.66
N ALA A 241 -5.83 -21.12 -0.56
CA ALA A 241 -6.66 -22.32 -0.44
C ALA A 241 -8.15 -22.00 -0.61
N MET A 242 -8.64 -20.94 0.08
CA MET A 242 -10.03 -20.48 -0.03
C MET A 242 -10.38 -20.09 -1.47
N THR A 243 -9.52 -19.37 -2.18
CA THR A 243 -9.77 -18.93 -3.56
C THR A 243 -10.07 -20.13 -4.46
N VAL A 244 -9.29 -21.20 -4.33
CA VAL A 244 -9.49 -22.45 -5.09
C VAL A 244 -10.79 -23.16 -4.69
N MET A 245 -11.03 -23.29 -3.39
CA MET A 245 -12.23 -23.98 -2.89
C MET A 245 -13.51 -23.19 -3.18
N LEU A 246 -13.45 -21.86 -3.20
CA LEU A 246 -14.62 -21.01 -3.41
C LEU A 246 -15.17 -21.14 -4.82
N VAL A 247 -14.31 -21.40 -5.83
CA VAL A 247 -14.75 -21.71 -7.20
C VAL A 247 -15.59 -22.98 -7.21
N ALA A 248 -15.08 -24.05 -6.59
CA ALA A 248 -15.80 -25.31 -6.50
C ALA A 248 -17.09 -25.18 -5.65
N ALA A 249 -17.05 -24.41 -4.56
CA ALA A 249 -18.20 -24.19 -3.70
C ALA A 249 -19.32 -23.42 -4.42
N ALA A 250 -18.98 -22.40 -5.19
CA ALA A 250 -19.95 -21.65 -6.00
C ALA A 250 -20.67 -22.58 -6.99
N ALA A 251 -19.90 -23.42 -7.70
CA ALA A 251 -20.44 -24.33 -8.72
C ALA A 251 -21.18 -25.53 -8.12
N GLN A 252 -20.66 -26.18 -7.08
CA GLN A 252 -21.15 -27.47 -6.59
C GLN A 252 -22.08 -27.37 -5.39
N LEU A 253 -21.87 -26.41 -4.49
CA LEU A 253 -22.61 -26.32 -3.22
C LEU A 253 -23.67 -25.23 -3.19
N MET A 254 -23.44 -24.12 -3.92
CA MET A 254 -24.30 -22.94 -3.85
C MET A 254 -25.23 -22.80 -5.05
N SER A 255 -25.09 -23.65 -6.06
CA SER A 255 -25.86 -23.60 -7.33
C SER A 255 -25.82 -22.21 -8.01
N LEU A 256 -24.71 -21.48 -7.82
CA LEU A 256 -24.49 -20.16 -8.41
C LEU A 256 -23.95 -20.23 -9.85
N GLY A 257 -23.66 -21.43 -10.36
CA GLY A 257 -22.98 -21.56 -11.64
C GLY A 257 -21.52 -21.10 -11.60
N GLU A 258 -20.89 -21.01 -12.77
CA GLU A 258 -19.50 -20.59 -12.92
C GLU A 258 -19.29 -19.09 -12.64
N GLU A 259 -20.33 -18.28 -12.88
CA GLU A 259 -20.36 -16.84 -12.60
C GLU A 259 -20.33 -16.52 -11.11
N GLY A 260 -20.74 -17.46 -10.27
CA GLY A 260 -20.84 -17.27 -8.82
C GLY A 260 -19.55 -16.82 -8.17
N ILE A 261 -18.39 -17.26 -8.67
CA ILE A 261 -17.09 -16.84 -8.10
C ILE A 261 -16.89 -15.32 -8.22
N GLY A 262 -17.31 -14.71 -9.32
CA GLY A 262 -17.19 -13.26 -9.49
C GLY A 262 -18.12 -12.49 -8.54
N VAL A 263 -19.34 -12.99 -8.30
CA VAL A 263 -20.27 -12.41 -7.31
C VAL A 263 -19.69 -12.49 -5.90
N LEU A 264 -19.12 -13.65 -5.53
CA LEU A 264 -18.54 -13.86 -4.23
C LEU A 264 -17.28 -12.99 -4.01
N GLN A 265 -16.44 -12.82 -5.03
CA GLN A 265 -15.29 -11.91 -4.96
C GLN A 265 -15.72 -10.43 -4.91
N ALA A 266 -16.77 -10.05 -5.63
CA ALA A 266 -17.32 -8.70 -5.55
C ALA A 266 -17.87 -8.40 -4.14
N ALA A 267 -18.50 -9.36 -3.48
CA ALA A 267 -18.94 -9.23 -2.08
C ALA A 267 -17.75 -8.97 -1.13
N MET A 268 -16.63 -9.69 -1.32
CA MET A 268 -15.39 -9.40 -0.57
C MET A 268 -14.87 -7.99 -0.86
N GLY A 269 -14.89 -7.54 -2.13
CA GLY A 269 -14.49 -6.20 -2.52
C GLY A 269 -15.35 -5.11 -1.85
N LEU A 270 -16.67 -5.31 -1.79
CA LEU A 270 -17.59 -4.42 -1.08
C LEU A 270 -17.24 -4.33 0.42
N GLY A 271 -16.97 -5.48 1.04
CA GLY A 271 -16.49 -5.54 2.42
C GLY A 271 -15.16 -4.83 2.61
N GLY A 272 -14.24 -4.94 1.66
CA GLY A 272 -12.96 -4.23 1.66
C GLY A 272 -13.11 -2.70 1.68
N ILE A 273 -14.05 -2.15 0.91
CA ILE A 273 -14.38 -0.72 0.92
C ILE A 273 -14.90 -0.30 2.31
N ALA A 274 -15.88 -1.01 2.86
CA ALA A 274 -16.41 -0.74 4.19
C ALA A 274 -15.32 -0.90 5.28
N GLY A 275 -14.48 -1.90 5.12
CA GLY A 275 -13.35 -2.19 6.00
C GLY A 275 -12.24 -1.13 5.95
N ALA A 276 -11.99 -0.51 4.81
CA ALA A 276 -11.03 0.59 4.68
C ALA A 276 -11.46 1.81 5.52
N VAL A 277 -12.77 2.12 5.51
CA VAL A 277 -13.35 3.18 6.36
C VAL A 277 -13.23 2.80 7.84
N ALA A 278 -13.60 1.56 8.21
CA ALA A 278 -13.46 1.07 9.58
C ALA A 278 -11.98 1.01 10.01
N GLY A 279 -11.08 0.53 9.14
CA GLY A 279 -9.63 0.44 9.38
C GLY A 279 -9.00 1.79 9.68
N ALA A 280 -9.45 2.87 9.04
CA ALA A 280 -8.99 4.22 9.32
C ALA A 280 -9.22 4.63 10.79
N THR A 281 -10.28 4.13 11.43
CA THR A 281 -10.53 4.38 12.87
C THR A 281 -9.56 3.64 13.79
N PHE A 282 -8.96 2.55 13.31
CA PHE A 282 -7.96 1.78 14.06
C PHE A 282 -6.54 2.28 13.81
N ALA A 283 -6.24 2.80 12.62
CA ALA A 283 -4.89 3.23 12.22
C ALA A 283 -4.28 4.26 13.18
N GLY A 284 -5.11 5.14 13.78
CA GLY A 284 -4.69 6.13 14.78
C GLY A 284 -4.58 5.59 16.22
N ARG A 285 -4.87 4.31 16.48
CA ARG A 285 -4.84 3.77 17.85
C ARG A 285 -3.41 3.45 18.27
N ARG A 286 -3.12 3.70 19.55
CA ARG A 286 -1.84 3.36 20.18
C ARG A 286 -1.59 1.84 20.17
N ARG A 287 -2.65 1.04 20.34
CA ARG A 287 -2.61 -0.43 20.38
C ARG A 287 -3.35 -1.01 19.17
N LEU A 288 -2.64 -1.81 18.39
CA LEU A 288 -3.14 -2.42 17.16
C LEU A 288 -3.33 -3.93 17.26
N SER A 289 -2.82 -4.56 18.34
CA SER A 289 -2.96 -6.01 18.57
C SER A 289 -4.41 -6.47 18.56
N GLY A 290 -5.32 -5.70 19.17
CA GLY A 290 -6.75 -6.02 19.16
C GLY A 290 -7.38 -5.98 17.77
N ALA A 291 -7.02 -4.99 16.95
CA ALA A 291 -7.50 -4.88 15.58
C ALA A 291 -6.99 -6.05 14.72
N MET A 292 -5.70 -6.39 14.82
CA MET A 292 -5.12 -7.51 14.08
C MET A 292 -5.76 -8.86 14.46
N LEU A 293 -5.96 -9.12 15.76
CA LEU A 293 -6.63 -10.34 16.25
C LEU A 293 -8.09 -10.41 15.78
N LEU A 294 -8.83 -9.30 15.86
CA LEU A 294 -10.20 -9.21 15.35
C LEU A 294 -10.23 -9.48 13.84
N GLY A 295 -9.30 -8.90 13.09
CA GLY A 295 -9.18 -9.12 11.65
C GLY A 295 -8.99 -10.60 11.30
N LEU A 296 -8.12 -11.33 12.00
CA LEU A 296 -7.92 -12.79 11.81
C LEU A 296 -9.21 -13.58 12.05
N VAL A 297 -9.96 -13.24 13.11
CA VAL A 297 -11.24 -13.91 13.43
C VAL A 297 -12.30 -13.62 12.37
N LEU A 298 -12.46 -12.34 11.98
CA LEU A 298 -13.39 -11.92 10.95
C LEU A 298 -13.00 -12.44 9.55
N TRP A 299 -11.74 -12.85 9.37
CA TRP A 299 -11.28 -13.48 8.14
C TRP A 299 -11.60 -14.98 8.12
N GLY A 300 -11.39 -15.70 9.22
CA GLY A 300 -11.50 -17.15 9.29
C GLY A 300 -12.94 -17.65 9.51
N LEU A 301 -13.69 -17.06 10.46
CA LEU A 301 -15.04 -17.51 10.79
C LEU A 301 -16.02 -17.48 9.60
N PRO A 302 -16.03 -16.49 8.71
CA PRO A 302 -16.85 -16.52 7.51
C PRO A 302 -16.65 -17.77 6.63
N ILE A 303 -15.41 -18.24 6.50
CA ILE A 303 -15.09 -19.43 5.72
C ILE A 303 -15.68 -20.68 6.39
N VAL A 304 -15.61 -20.75 7.72
CA VAL A 304 -16.25 -21.84 8.50
C VAL A 304 -17.76 -21.85 8.25
N VAL A 305 -18.40 -20.68 8.32
CA VAL A 305 -19.84 -20.55 8.07
C VAL A 305 -20.20 -21.03 6.67
N ILE A 306 -19.42 -20.69 5.64
CA ILE A 306 -19.64 -21.18 4.28
C ILE A 306 -19.54 -22.71 4.21
N GLY A 307 -18.58 -23.31 4.91
CA GLY A 307 -18.43 -24.76 4.97
C GLY A 307 -19.61 -25.46 5.64
N LEU A 308 -20.18 -24.85 6.69
CA LEU A 308 -21.29 -25.41 7.45
C LEU A 308 -22.65 -25.14 6.79
N ILE A 309 -22.83 -23.98 6.18
CA ILE A 309 -24.07 -23.48 5.57
C ILE A 309 -23.77 -23.00 4.15
N PRO A 310 -23.64 -23.91 3.18
CA PRO A 310 -23.26 -23.57 1.82
C PRO A 310 -24.46 -22.98 1.04
N ASN A 311 -24.85 -21.77 1.41
CA ASN A 311 -25.94 -21.01 0.80
C ASN A 311 -25.39 -19.73 0.19
N ALA A 312 -25.84 -19.39 -1.02
CA ALA A 312 -25.36 -18.23 -1.76
C ALA A 312 -25.55 -16.90 -1.02
N ALA A 313 -26.76 -16.69 -0.45
CA ALA A 313 -27.05 -15.45 0.29
C ALA A 313 -26.20 -15.33 1.55
N VAL A 314 -26.02 -16.44 2.29
CA VAL A 314 -25.14 -16.51 3.46
C VAL A 314 -23.70 -16.21 3.04
N ALA A 315 -23.22 -16.83 1.96
CA ALA A 315 -21.86 -16.64 1.47
C ALA A 315 -21.59 -15.17 1.09
N ILE A 316 -22.51 -14.49 0.40
CA ILE A 316 -22.39 -13.06 0.06
C ILE A 316 -22.24 -12.21 1.33
N VAL A 317 -23.09 -12.42 2.33
CA VAL A 317 -23.04 -11.66 3.59
C VAL A 317 -21.74 -11.90 4.35
N VAL A 318 -21.36 -13.18 4.55
CA VAL A 318 -20.18 -13.49 5.35
C VAL A 318 -18.87 -13.16 4.62
N LEU A 319 -18.82 -13.20 3.28
CA LEU A 319 -17.66 -12.73 2.52
C LEU A 319 -17.53 -11.21 2.54
N THR A 320 -18.64 -10.47 2.64
CA THR A 320 -18.58 -9.02 2.90
C THR A 320 -17.94 -8.75 4.28
N VAL A 321 -18.32 -9.54 5.31
CA VAL A 321 -17.70 -9.46 6.64
C VAL A 321 -16.20 -9.83 6.57
N LEU A 322 -15.84 -10.85 5.80
CA LEU A 322 -14.45 -11.25 5.56
C LEU A 322 -13.65 -10.10 4.93
N GLY A 323 -14.22 -9.41 3.94
CA GLY A 323 -13.59 -8.24 3.33
C GLY A 323 -13.29 -7.12 4.33
N ILE A 324 -14.23 -6.84 5.26
CA ILE A 324 -14.01 -5.91 6.38
C ILE A 324 -12.85 -6.40 7.26
N GLY A 325 -12.88 -7.68 7.63
CA GLY A 325 -11.82 -8.31 8.43
C GLY A 325 -10.45 -8.24 7.77
N ASN A 326 -10.38 -8.41 6.44
CA ASN A 326 -9.14 -8.29 5.68
C ASN A 326 -8.53 -6.89 5.81
N ALA A 327 -9.32 -5.85 5.59
CA ALA A 327 -8.83 -4.47 5.68
C ALA A 327 -8.34 -4.12 7.10
N ILE A 328 -9.07 -4.55 8.14
CA ILE A 328 -8.68 -4.35 9.54
C ILE A 328 -7.38 -5.11 9.85
N PHE A 329 -7.25 -6.35 9.38
CA PHE A 329 -6.06 -7.17 9.55
C PHE A 329 -4.84 -6.52 8.89
N ASP A 330 -4.98 -6.07 7.63
CA ASP A 330 -3.90 -5.45 6.86
C ASP A 330 -3.39 -4.18 7.55
N VAL A 331 -4.28 -3.31 8.03
CA VAL A 331 -3.91 -2.12 8.81
C VAL A 331 -3.10 -2.51 10.06
N GLY A 332 -3.55 -3.54 10.80
CA GLY A 332 -2.84 -4.03 11.98
C GLY A 332 -1.47 -4.60 11.64
N LEU A 333 -1.40 -5.49 10.65
CA LEU A 333 -0.19 -6.20 10.25
C LEU A 333 0.89 -5.24 9.76
N PHE A 334 0.55 -4.42 8.75
CA PHE A 334 1.52 -3.52 8.12
C PHE A 334 1.99 -2.43 9.09
N SER A 335 1.09 -1.88 9.91
CA SER A 335 1.47 -0.89 10.93
C SER A 335 2.37 -1.48 12.01
N LEU A 336 2.09 -2.70 12.49
CA LEU A 336 2.94 -3.36 13.49
C LEU A 336 4.32 -3.71 12.91
N ILE A 337 4.41 -4.22 11.68
CA ILE A 337 5.70 -4.44 11.00
C ILE A 337 6.46 -3.11 10.92
N GLN A 338 5.80 -2.04 10.48
CA GLN A 338 6.41 -0.72 10.36
C GLN A 338 6.97 -0.18 11.68
N ARG A 339 6.24 -0.35 12.79
CA ARG A 339 6.64 0.10 14.14
C ARG A 339 7.78 -0.73 14.74
N ASN A 340 7.93 -1.99 14.32
CA ASN A 340 8.95 -2.92 14.87
C ASN A 340 10.26 -2.93 14.06
N VAL A 341 10.37 -2.14 12.98
CA VAL A 341 11.53 -2.15 12.08
C VAL A 341 12.06 -0.73 11.88
N PRO A 342 13.38 -0.48 12.03
CA PRO A 342 13.99 0.82 11.76
C PRO A 342 13.79 1.28 10.31
N ASN A 343 13.67 2.61 10.10
CA ASN A 343 13.41 3.22 8.79
C ASN A 343 14.41 2.76 7.71
N ARG A 344 15.71 2.62 8.08
CA ARG A 344 16.81 2.25 7.15
C ARG A 344 16.64 0.90 6.47
N VAL A 345 15.95 -0.06 7.11
CA VAL A 345 15.77 -1.43 6.58
C VAL A 345 14.31 -1.75 6.26
N ARG A 346 13.39 -0.83 6.55
CA ARG A 346 11.93 -1.01 6.39
C ARG A 346 11.55 -1.46 4.98
N GLY A 347 12.06 -0.80 3.93
CA GLY A 347 11.76 -1.15 2.54
C GLY A 347 12.21 -2.57 2.18
N SER A 348 13.34 -3.03 2.70
CA SER A 348 13.83 -4.40 2.47
C SER A 348 12.97 -5.43 3.20
N VAL A 349 12.52 -5.14 4.42
CA VAL A 349 11.63 -6.01 5.21
C VAL A 349 10.27 -6.13 4.53
N PHE A 350 9.68 -5.02 4.07
CA PHE A 350 8.41 -5.07 3.32
C PHE A 350 8.53 -5.89 2.04
N GLY A 351 9.61 -5.69 1.27
CA GLY A 351 9.84 -6.45 0.04
C GLY A 351 9.96 -7.96 0.27
N VAL A 352 10.63 -8.38 1.35
CA VAL A 352 10.73 -9.81 1.73
C VAL A 352 9.40 -10.32 2.27
N SER A 353 8.68 -9.54 3.07
CA SER A 353 7.36 -9.92 3.57
C SER A 353 6.36 -10.15 2.44
N GLU A 354 6.35 -9.29 1.41
CA GLU A 354 5.52 -9.50 0.21
C GLU A 354 5.87 -10.81 -0.52
N GLY A 355 7.15 -11.14 -0.65
CA GLY A 355 7.56 -12.44 -1.20
C GLY A 355 7.06 -13.61 -0.36
N ILE A 356 7.13 -13.52 0.97
CA ILE A 356 6.61 -14.51 1.91
C ILE A 356 5.08 -14.65 1.76
N PHE A 357 4.36 -13.55 1.59
CA PHE A 357 2.90 -13.55 1.40
C PHE A 357 2.51 -14.19 0.05
N MET A 358 3.23 -13.87 -1.02
CA MET A 358 3.03 -14.52 -2.33
C MET A 358 3.27 -16.03 -2.27
N LEU A 359 4.32 -16.46 -1.55
CA LEU A 359 4.57 -17.88 -1.30
C LEU A 359 3.43 -18.52 -0.50
N GLY A 360 2.89 -17.83 0.50
CA GLY A 360 1.71 -18.28 1.23
C GLY A 360 0.53 -18.56 0.29
N VAL A 361 0.19 -17.60 -0.58
CA VAL A 361 -0.89 -17.78 -1.58
C VAL A 361 -0.61 -19.00 -2.47
N ALA A 362 0.60 -19.12 -3.00
CA ALA A 362 0.98 -20.22 -3.89
C ALA A 362 0.83 -21.59 -3.22
N LEU A 363 1.37 -21.74 -1.99
CA LEU A 363 1.25 -22.96 -1.21
C LEU A 363 -0.20 -23.28 -0.84
N GLY A 364 -0.99 -22.28 -0.47
CA GLY A 364 -2.41 -22.44 -0.17
C GLY A 364 -3.20 -22.92 -1.40
N SER A 365 -2.94 -22.32 -2.56
CA SER A 365 -3.59 -22.71 -3.82
C SER A 365 -3.26 -24.16 -4.22
N LEU A 366 -2.02 -24.60 -3.97
CA LEU A 366 -1.60 -25.97 -4.19
C LEU A 366 -2.22 -26.94 -3.16
N ALA A 367 -2.31 -26.53 -1.89
CA ALA A 367 -2.89 -27.34 -0.82
C ALA A 367 -4.41 -27.49 -0.94
N GLY A 368 -5.10 -26.51 -1.54
CA GLY A 368 -6.57 -26.49 -1.66
C GLY A 368 -7.16 -27.77 -2.21
N PRO A 369 -6.78 -28.23 -3.43
CA PRO A 369 -7.27 -29.47 -3.99
C PRO A 369 -6.98 -30.70 -3.14
N PHE A 370 -5.79 -30.77 -2.50
CA PHE A 370 -5.43 -31.87 -1.63
C PHE A 370 -6.32 -31.90 -0.37
N ILE A 371 -6.57 -30.75 0.25
CA ILE A 371 -7.44 -30.65 1.43
C ILE A 371 -8.86 -31.10 1.06
N VAL A 372 -9.36 -30.70 -0.11
CA VAL A 372 -10.69 -31.12 -0.60
C VAL A 372 -10.74 -32.63 -0.86
N HIS A 373 -9.66 -33.21 -1.38
CA HIS A 373 -9.58 -34.66 -1.61
C HIS A 373 -9.70 -35.45 -0.30
N VAL A 374 -9.06 -34.95 0.78
CA VAL A 374 -9.03 -35.66 2.08
C VAL A 374 -10.29 -35.40 2.93
N ALA A 375 -10.75 -34.15 2.99
CA ALA A 375 -11.80 -33.73 3.93
C ALA A 375 -13.14 -33.41 3.25
N GLY A 376 -13.22 -33.52 1.93
CA GLY A 376 -14.33 -33.00 1.15
C GLY A 376 -14.34 -31.47 1.09
N LEU A 377 -15.20 -30.90 0.24
CA LEU A 377 -15.22 -29.44 0.00
C LEU A 377 -15.70 -28.67 1.25
N GLN A 378 -16.76 -29.12 1.90
CA GLN A 378 -17.30 -28.50 3.11
C GLN A 378 -16.33 -28.64 4.28
N GLY A 379 -15.81 -29.84 4.53
CA GLY A 379 -14.83 -30.11 5.58
C GLY A 379 -13.54 -29.31 5.37
N GLY A 380 -13.07 -29.20 4.14
CA GLY A 380 -11.92 -28.40 3.75
C GLY A 380 -12.10 -26.92 4.07
N LEU A 381 -13.26 -26.33 3.74
CA LEU A 381 -13.58 -24.95 4.09
C LEU A 381 -13.59 -24.73 5.61
N VAL A 382 -14.19 -25.66 6.37
CA VAL A 382 -14.17 -25.58 7.83
C VAL A 382 -12.75 -25.65 8.38
N LEU A 383 -11.91 -26.57 7.88
CA LEU A 383 -10.53 -26.73 8.35
C LEU A 383 -9.68 -25.49 8.10
N ILE A 384 -9.70 -24.96 6.86
CA ILE A 384 -8.91 -23.76 6.54
C ILE A 384 -9.45 -22.52 7.25
N GLY A 385 -10.78 -22.42 7.41
CA GLY A 385 -11.41 -21.31 8.11
C GLY A 385 -11.07 -21.27 9.59
N LEU A 386 -10.99 -22.41 10.26
CA LEU A 386 -10.61 -22.50 11.67
C LEU A 386 -9.14 -22.17 11.93
N LEU A 387 -8.28 -22.30 10.92
CA LEU A 387 -6.85 -22.05 11.08
C LEU A 387 -6.56 -20.61 11.56
N LEU A 388 -7.28 -19.60 11.07
CA LEU A 388 -7.05 -18.20 11.43
C LEU A 388 -7.56 -17.83 12.83
N PRO A 389 -8.76 -18.21 13.28
CA PRO A 389 -9.17 -18.03 14.68
C PRO A 389 -8.25 -18.76 15.66
N ILE A 390 -7.81 -19.98 15.34
CA ILE A 390 -6.83 -20.72 16.16
C ILE A 390 -5.50 -19.96 16.18
N LEU A 391 -5.01 -19.52 15.03
CA LEU A 391 -3.81 -18.70 14.94
C LEU A 391 -3.94 -17.42 15.76
N ALA A 392 -5.11 -16.76 15.75
CA ALA A 392 -5.35 -15.56 16.54
C ALA A 392 -5.18 -15.84 18.04
N VAL A 393 -5.74 -16.95 18.54
CA VAL A 393 -5.60 -17.36 19.96
C VAL A 393 -4.14 -17.69 20.30
N VAL A 394 -3.48 -18.53 19.50
CA VAL A 394 -2.10 -18.99 19.75
C VAL A 394 -1.10 -17.84 19.63
N SER A 395 -1.27 -16.97 18.65
CA SER A 395 -0.35 -15.85 18.41
C SER A 395 -0.66 -14.59 19.23
N ALA A 396 -1.79 -14.52 19.94
CA ALA A 396 -2.17 -13.35 20.74
C ALA A 396 -1.07 -12.85 21.69
N PRO A 397 -0.35 -13.70 22.44
CA PRO A 397 0.75 -13.23 23.29
C PRO A 397 1.89 -12.63 22.49
N ALA A 398 2.22 -13.20 21.32
CA ALA A 398 3.30 -12.71 20.46
C ALA A 398 2.92 -11.38 19.80
N ILE A 399 1.70 -11.25 19.27
CA ILE A 399 1.18 -10.01 18.71
C ILE A 399 1.15 -8.90 19.76
N ARG A 400 0.69 -9.20 20.98
CA ARG A 400 0.67 -8.24 22.08
C ARG A 400 2.08 -7.80 22.49
N ARG A 401 3.05 -8.72 22.53
CA ARG A 401 4.47 -8.37 22.78
C ARG A 401 5.02 -7.49 21.67
N ALA A 402 4.77 -7.81 20.41
CA ALA A 402 5.18 -6.96 19.28
C ALA A 402 4.56 -5.56 19.37
N ASP A 403 3.29 -5.46 19.76
CA ASP A 403 2.59 -4.19 19.95
C ASP A 403 3.11 -3.40 21.17
N LEU A 404 3.56 -4.08 22.22
CA LEU A 404 4.20 -3.46 23.38
C LEU A 404 5.63 -3.00 23.10
N ALA A 405 6.38 -3.79 22.31
CA ALA A 405 7.75 -3.48 21.90
C ALA A 405 7.81 -2.45 20.76
N ALA A 406 6.67 -2.15 20.12
CA ALA A 406 6.59 -1.17 19.05
C ALA A 406 7.10 0.20 19.54
N ILE A 407 8.10 0.71 18.87
CA ILE A 407 8.70 2.03 19.18
C ILE A 407 7.72 3.09 18.68
N VAL A 408 6.84 3.53 19.57
CA VAL A 408 6.03 4.73 19.34
C VAL A 408 6.89 5.92 19.78
N PRO A 409 7.27 6.84 18.90
CA PRO A 409 8.12 7.98 19.24
C PRO A 409 7.34 9.05 20.02
N GLU A 410 6.92 8.70 21.26
CA GLU A 410 6.02 9.54 22.08
C GLU A 410 6.59 10.93 22.38
N ARG A 411 7.92 11.03 22.58
CA ARG A 411 8.58 12.32 22.81
C ARG A 411 8.49 13.19 21.56
N GLN A 412 8.83 12.64 20.42
CA GLN A 412 8.78 13.33 19.14
C GLN A 412 7.34 13.70 18.76
N MET A 413 6.38 12.80 19.01
CA MET A 413 4.96 13.09 18.79
C MET A 413 4.43 14.22 19.67
N ARG A 414 4.88 14.30 20.93
CA ARG A 414 4.51 15.41 21.84
C ARG A 414 5.09 16.73 21.36
N LEU A 415 6.37 16.73 20.94
CA LEU A 415 7.02 17.93 20.39
C LEU A 415 6.31 18.41 19.12
N LEU A 416 6.04 17.50 18.17
CA LEU A 416 5.29 17.84 16.96
C LEU A 416 3.91 18.43 17.26
N ARG A 417 3.17 17.86 18.22
CA ARG A 417 1.86 18.39 18.62
C ARG A 417 1.94 19.72 19.36
N GLY A 418 3.08 20.07 19.94
CA GLY A 418 3.35 21.41 20.48
C GLY A 418 3.42 22.47 19.39
N VAL A 419 3.84 22.10 18.18
CA VAL A 419 3.94 23.03 17.05
C VAL A 419 2.58 23.19 16.38
N ALA A 420 2.07 24.42 16.34
CA ALA A 420 0.69 24.73 15.92
C ALA A 420 0.33 24.17 14.52
N MET A 421 1.25 24.21 13.55
CA MET A 421 1.00 23.73 12.19
C MET A 421 0.79 22.20 12.11
N PHE A 422 1.22 21.42 13.10
CA PHE A 422 1.03 19.96 13.12
C PHE A 422 -0.20 19.53 13.95
N GLN A 423 -0.83 20.44 14.71
CA GLN A 423 -2.02 20.13 15.53
C GLN A 423 -3.20 19.60 14.70
N PRO A 424 -3.50 20.13 13.49
CA PRO A 424 -4.61 19.64 12.68
C PRO A 424 -4.35 18.29 12.03
N LEU A 425 -3.10 17.74 12.10
CA LEU A 425 -2.73 16.50 11.42
C LEU A 425 -3.36 15.27 12.09
N PRO A 426 -3.82 14.28 11.31
CA PRO A 426 -4.21 12.98 11.83
C PRO A 426 -3.07 12.32 12.61
N LEU A 427 -3.40 11.53 13.64
CA LEU A 427 -2.41 10.89 14.50
C LEU A 427 -1.42 10.02 13.74
N THR A 428 -1.87 9.34 12.69
CA THR A 428 -1.04 8.50 11.81
C THR A 428 0.03 9.30 11.07
N VAL A 429 -0.32 10.50 10.60
CA VAL A 429 0.62 11.40 9.93
C VAL A 429 1.64 11.93 10.94
N VAL A 430 1.19 12.34 12.14
CA VAL A 430 2.08 12.77 13.23
C VAL A 430 3.04 11.65 13.64
N GLU A 431 2.57 10.41 13.75
CA GLU A 431 3.41 9.24 14.06
C GLU A 431 4.45 8.97 12.96
N GLN A 432 4.04 9.08 11.69
CA GLN A 432 4.94 8.90 10.55
C GLN A 432 6.05 9.95 10.55
N ILE A 433 5.71 11.22 10.73
CA ILE A 433 6.68 12.33 10.80
C ILE A 433 7.59 12.16 12.02
N ALA A 434 7.03 11.80 13.17
CA ALA A 434 7.78 11.56 14.39
C ALA A 434 8.84 10.47 14.22
N GLY A 435 8.53 9.42 13.45
CA GLY A 435 9.47 8.38 13.08
C GLY A 435 10.56 8.81 12.08
N SER A 436 10.35 9.94 11.36
CA SER A 436 11.31 10.50 10.39
C SER A 436 12.19 11.60 11.00
N LEU A 437 11.94 12.01 12.25
CA LEU A 437 12.73 13.01 12.95
C LEU A 437 14.14 12.48 13.26
N GLU A 438 15.15 13.19 12.80
CA GLU A 438 16.56 12.91 13.06
C GLU A 438 17.06 13.74 14.26
N PRO A 439 17.59 13.12 15.34
CA PRO A 439 18.17 13.88 16.44
C PRO A 439 19.47 14.55 15.98
N MET A 440 19.63 15.82 16.31
CA MET A 440 20.83 16.61 16.05
C MET A 440 21.23 17.37 17.32
N ALA A 441 22.55 17.44 17.59
CA ALA A 441 23.12 18.14 18.72
C ALA A 441 24.09 19.19 18.22
N PHE A 442 24.05 20.36 18.87
CA PHE A 442 24.93 21.50 18.58
C PHE A 442 25.57 22.01 19.88
N GLN A 443 26.80 22.49 19.78
CA GLN A 443 27.50 23.11 20.90
C GLN A 443 27.12 24.60 21.00
N ALA A 444 27.38 25.21 22.14
CA ALA A 444 27.24 26.65 22.31
C ALA A 444 28.01 27.41 21.21
N ASP A 445 27.43 28.49 20.72
CA ASP A 445 27.92 29.34 19.63
C ASP A 445 27.94 28.68 18.22
N GLN A 446 27.48 27.40 18.09
CA GLN A 446 27.41 26.73 16.80
C GLN A 446 26.17 27.18 16.01
N ALA A 447 26.35 27.54 14.74
CA ALA A 447 25.25 27.81 13.85
C ALA A 447 24.52 26.50 13.46
N VAL A 448 23.21 26.48 13.62
CA VAL A 448 22.32 25.37 13.17
C VAL A 448 21.99 25.55 11.69
N CYS A 449 21.75 26.77 11.25
CA CYS A 449 21.58 27.16 9.87
C CYS A 449 22.03 28.62 9.69
N THR A 450 22.48 28.99 8.49
CA THR A 450 23.02 30.30 8.16
C THR A 450 22.11 31.05 7.19
N GLU A 451 21.92 32.35 7.40
CA GLU A 451 21.18 33.23 6.48
C GLU A 451 21.73 33.12 5.06
N GLY A 452 20.85 33.03 4.07
CA GLY A 452 21.20 32.91 2.64
C GLY A 452 21.51 31.49 2.15
N GLU A 453 21.70 30.50 3.03
CA GLU A 453 21.89 29.09 2.65
C GLU A 453 20.59 28.44 2.17
N PRO A 454 20.65 27.42 1.29
CA PRO A 454 19.47 26.65 0.94
C PRO A 454 18.89 25.92 2.16
N GLY A 455 17.57 26.03 2.39
CA GLY A 455 16.89 25.29 3.44
C GLY A 455 16.56 23.86 3.01
N ASP A 456 17.04 22.86 3.76
CA ASP A 456 16.78 21.44 3.51
C ASP A 456 16.05 20.74 4.66
N ARG A 457 15.92 21.39 5.84
CA ARG A 457 15.36 20.81 7.08
C ARG A 457 14.53 21.82 7.85
N PHE A 458 13.53 21.30 8.54
CA PHE A 458 12.77 21.97 9.60
C PHE A 458 13.28 21.45 10.95
N PHE A 459 13.35 22.29 11.96
CA PHE A 459 13.90 21.94 13.27
C PHE A 459 12.88 22.21 14.38
N ILE A 460 12.90 21.34 15.41
CA ILE A 460 12.18 21.53 16.67
C ILE A 460 13.21 21.40 17.81
N ILE A 461 13.24 22.38 18.71
CA ILE A 461 14.13 22.35 19.86
C ILE A 461 13.60 21.37 20.89
N ASP A 462 14.42 20.41 21.30
CA ASP A 462 14.12 19.43 22.33
C ASP A 462 14.61 19.90 23.70
N THR A 463 15.85 20.40 23.77
CA THR A 463 16.46 21.02 24.96
C THR A 463 17.49 22.06 24.56
N GLY A 464 17.71 23.06 25.42
CA GLY A 464 18.65 24.15 25.19
C GLY A 464 17.96 25.39 24.62
N HIS A 465 18.78 26.39 24.29
CA HIS A 465 18.35 27.70 23.80
C HIS A 465 19.07 28.03 22.49
N ALA A 466 18.41 28.80 21.64
CA ALA A 466 19.01 29.32 20.42
C ALA A 466 18.56 30.75 20.16
N GLU A 467 19.37 31.54 19.50
CA GLU A 467 19.06 32.89 19.04
C GLU A 467 18.88 32.91 17.53
N VAL A 468 17.96 33.76 17.08
CA VAL A 468 17.69 34.01 15.66
C VAL A 468 18.30 35.37 15.32
N GLU A 469 19.30 35.39 14.42
CA GLU A 469 20.00 36.59 13.97
C GLU A 469 19.67 36.87 12.49
N GLN A 470 19.43 38.11 12.14
CA GLN A 470 19.30 38.58 10.77
C GLN A 470 20.15 39.84 10.58
N ALA A 471 20.97 39.82 9.53
CA ALA A 471 21.90 40.93 9.25
C ALA A 471 22.77 41.35 10.46
N GLY A 472 23.08 40.42 11.38
CA GLY A 472 23.85 40.65 12.58
C GLY A 472 23.09 41.20 13.79
N ALA A 473 21.76 41.36 13.70
CA ALA A 473 20.92 41.76 14.82
C ALA A 473 20.15 40.54 15.35
N VAL A 474 20.09 40.36 16.68
CA VAL A 474 19.30 39.33 17.32
C VAL A 474 17.80 39.72 17.27
N LEU A 475 17.01 38.92 16.60
CA LEU A 475 15.57 39.14 16.47
C LEU A 475 14.78 38.52 17.61
N ARG A 476 15.13 37.29 18.02
CA ARG A 476 14.41 36.54 19.08
C ARG A 476 15.24 35.39 19.62
N HIS A 477 14.89 34.96 20.84
CA HIS A 477 15.40 33.75 21.46
C HIS A 477 14.38 32.60 21.33
N LEU A 478 14.88 31.40 21.11
CA LEU A 478 14.09 30.18 20.99
C LEU A 478 14.42 29.23 22.14
N THR A 479 13.41 28.54 22.64
CA THR A 479 13.49 27.63 23.78
C THR A 479 12.97 26.24 23.43
N ALA A 480 13.06 25.29 24.36
CA ALA A 480 12.53 23.95 24.19
C ALA A 480 11.05 23.96 23.80
N GLY A 481 10.69 23.26 22.73
CA GLY A 481 9.36 23.24 22.11
C GLY A 481 9.19 24.19 20.93
N ASP A 482 10.06 25.19 20.79
CA ASP A 482 10.03 26.09 19.63
C ASP A 482 10.54 25.41 18.37
N SER A 483 10.13 25.97 17.23
CA SER A 483 10.50 25.44 15.92
C SER A 483 10.95 26.54 14.97
N PHE A 484 11.81 26.16 13.98
CA PHE A 484 12.33 27.10 13.00
C PHE A 484 12.67 26.41 11.67
N GLY A 485 12.86 27.24 10.65
CA GLY A 485 13.26 26.78 9.31
C GLY A 485 12.09 26.50 8.35
N GLU A 486 10.83 26.69 8.77
CA GLU A 486 9.64 26.48 7.97
C GLU A 486 9.50 27.46 6.81
N ILE A 487 9.95 28.73 6.98
CA ILE A 487 9.80 29.78 5.96
C ILE A 487 10.55 29.38 4.69
N ALA A 488 11.82 28.96 4.82
CA ALA A 488 12.63 28.56 3.69
C ALA A 488 12.02 27.38 2.92
N LEU A 489 11.42 26.40 3.64
CA LEU A 489 10.86 25.19 3.06
C LEU A 489 9.52 25.42 2.38
N LEU A 490 8.62 26.18 2.98
CA LEU A 490 7.27 26.41 2.44
C LEU A 490 7.25 27.50 1.36
N ARG A 491 8.14 28.49 1.43
CA ARG A 491 8.25 29.56 0.43
C ARG A 491 9.27 29.25 -0.67
N SER A 492 10.04 28.16 -0.52
CA SER A 492 11.12 27.79 -1.46
C SER A 492 12.13 28.92 -1.66
N VAL A 493 12.52 29.57 -0.56
CA VAL A 493 13.51 30.65 -0.50
C VAL A 493 14.71 30.20 0.33
N PRO A 494 15.90 30.86 0.21
CA PRO A 494 17.00 30.67 1.12
C PRO A 494 16.63 30.95 2.57
N ARG A 495 17.43 30.49 3.53
CA ARG A 495 17.27 30.80 4.96
C ARG A 495 17.17 32.32 5.17
N THR A 496 16.14 32.75 5.83
CA THR A 496 15.86 34.17 6.07
C THR A 496 16.65 34.74 7.25
N ALA A 497 17.19 33.88 8.10
CA ALA A 497 17.99 34.25 9.27
C ALA A 497 18.97 33.13 9.62
N THR A 498 20.01 33.48 10.39
CA THR A 498 20.92 32.56 11.07
C THR A 498 20.30 32.12 12.38
N VAL A 499 20.35 30.84 12.70
CA VAL A 499 19.99 30.32 14.03
C VAL A 499 21.24 29.75 14.67
N ARG A 500 21.60 30.28 15.84
CA ARG A 500 22.79 29.92 16.61
C ARG A 500 22.40 29.35 17.97
N ALA A 501 23.09 28.30 18.39
CA ALA A 501 22.90 27.73 19.72
C ALA A 501 23.55 28.65 20.79
N GLU A 502 22.78 29.02 21.82
CA GLU A 502 23.30 29.79 22.97
C GLU A 502 23.99 28.89 23.99
N ASP A 503 23.52 27.65 24.09
CA ASP A 503 24.06 26.63 25.00
C ASP A 503 24.12 25.26 24.29
N ALA A 504 24.27 24.17 25.05
CA ALA A 504 24.20 22.81 24.50
C ALA A 504 22.79 22.49 23.99
N LEU A 505 22.59 22.65 22.69
CA LEU A 505 21.29 22.55 22.01
C LEU A 505 21.06 21.15 21.46
N GLN A 506 19.93 20.57 21.78
CA GLN A 506 19.44 19.36 21.14
C GLN A 506 18.17 19.66 20.34
N THR A 507 18.14 19.23 19.09
CA THR A 507 17.01 19.43 18.18
C THR A 507 16.60 18.12 17.52
N PHE A 508 15.37 18.09 17.04
CA PHE A 508 14.91 17.13 16.06
C PHE A 508 14.76 17.82 14.70
N ALA A 509 15.39 17.25 13.68
CA ALA A 509 15.33 17.76 12.31
C ALA A 509 14.41 16.91 11.45
N LEU A 510 13.55 17.56 10.64
CA LEU A 510 12.69 16.92 9.65
C LEU A 510 13.14 17.36 8.26
N LYS A 511 13.34 16.40 7.34
CA LYS A 511 13.73 16.71 5.95
C LYS A 511 12.63 17.46 5.21
N GLN A 512 13.02 18.31 4.27
CA GLN A 512 12.10 19.12 3.47
C GLN A 512 10.94 18.33 2.89
N LEU A 513 11.19 17.17 2.27
CA LEU A 513 10.14 16.35 1.64
C LEU A 513 9.09 15.89 2.66
N ASP A 514 9.53 15.40 3.82
CA ASP A 514 8.63 14.91 4.87
C ASP A 514 7.84 16.06 5.49
N PHE A 515 8.51 17.21 5.74
CA PHE A 515 7.91 18.41 6.29
C PHE A 515 6.85 18.99 5.35
N VAL A 516 7.23 19.25 4.10
CA VAL A 516 6.34 19.86 3.10
C VAL A 516 5.15 18.94 2.84
N SER A 517 5.39 17.63 2.65
CA SER A 517 4.31 16.66 2.43
C SER A 517 3.31 16.61 3.60
N ALA A 518 3.79 16.73 4.83
CA ALA A 518 2.93 16.69 6.01
C ALA A 518 2.06 17.94 6.15
N VAL A 519 2.67 19.13 6.02
CA VAL A 519 1.97 20.41 6.19
C VAL A 519 1.02 20.66 5.04
N THR A 520 1.49 20.51 3.79
CA THR A 520 0.72 20.86 2.61
C THR A 520 -0.31 19.76 2.23
N GLY A 521 -0.08 18.52 2.67
CA GLY A 521 -1.03 17.43 2.51
C GLY A 521 -2.31 17.55 3.36
N ASN A 522 -2.38 18.52 4.29
CA ASN A 522 -3.55 18.80 5.11
C ASN A 522 -3.95 20.27 5.00
N PRO A 523 -5.14 20.60 4.45
CA PRO A 523 -5.55 21.98 4.22
C PRO A 523 -5.54 22.85 5.49
N ASN A 524 -5.93 22.28 6.63
CA ASN A 524 -5.97 23.03 7.90
C ASN A 524 -4.54 23.29 8.42
N ALA A 525 -3.63 22.33 8.26
CA ALA A 525 -2.22 22.50 8.61
C ALA A 525 -1.55 23.57 7.74
N ALA A 526 -1.84 23.58 6.44
CA ALA A 526 -1.32 24.56 5.49
C ALA A 526 -1.78 25.99 5.84
N ILE A 527 -3.06 26.16 6.19
CA ILE A 527 -3.62 27.46 6.62
C ILE A 527 -2.92 27.96 7.90
N VAL A 528 -2.74 27.09 8.89
CA VAL A 528 -2.06 27.44 10.14
C VAL A 528 -0.60 27.79 9.89
N ALA A 529 0.09 27.02 9.03
CA ALA A 529 1.49 27.28 8.68
C ALA A 529 1.66 28.63 7.96
N ASP A 530 0.76 28.95 7.02
CA ASP A 530 0.81 30.24 6.31
C ASP A 530 0.56 31.42 7.26
N GLY A 531 -0.39 31.29 8.19
CA GLY A 531 -0.63 32.28 9.26
C GLY A 531 0.60 32.51 10.13
N LEU A 532 1.24 31.44 10.60
CA LEU A 532 2.48 31.53 11.40
C LEU A 532 3.63 32.20 10.65
N ILE A 533 3.78 31.90 9.35
CA ILE A 533 4.81 32.54 8.51
C ILE A 533 4.56 34.06 8.40
N GLN A 534 3.32 34.46 8.16
CA GLN A 534 2.96 35.89 8.08
C GLN A 534 3.20 36.61 9.39
N GLU A 535 2.84 36.00 10.52
CA GLU A 535 3.08 36.54 11.85
C GLU A 535 4.57 36.74 12.11
N ARG A 536 5.39 35.70 11.87
CA ARG A 536 6.85 35.77 12.06
C ARG A 536 7.52 36.81 11.16
N LEU A 537 7.14 36.87 9.88
CA LEU A 537 7.70 37.88 8.96
C LEU A 537 7.30 39.30 9.38
N SER A 538 6.09 39.52 9.88
CA SER A 538 5.66 40.85 10.37
C SER A 538 6.37 41.26 11.65
N GLU A 539 6.60 40.32 12.56
CA GLU A 539 7.37 40.57 13.78
C GLU A 539 8.84 40.85 13.50
N ASP A 540 9.46 40.10 12.58
CA ASP A 540 10.86 40.28 12.20
C ASP A 540 11.06 41.67 11.54
N VAL A 541 10.12 42.12 10.68
CA VAL A 541 10.14 43.49 10.09
C VAL A 541 9.95 44.57 11.16
N ALA A 542 9.15 44.32 12.20
CA ALA A 542 8.90 45.31 13.27
C ALA A 542 10.08 45.46 14.26
N ARG A 543 10.99 44.44 14.29
CA ARG A 543 12.16 44.41 15.18
C ARG A 543 13.49 44.77 14.48
N ALA A 544 13.55 44.65 13.14
CA ALA A 544 14.65 45.09 12.30
C ALA A 544 14.55 46.60 12.01
#